data_b5efd5bff9b3731e061688574827a5a2
#
_entry.id   b5efd5bff9b3731e061688574827a5a2
#
_cell.length_a   1.000
_cell.length_b   1.000
_cell.length_c   1.000
_cell.angle_alpha   90.00
_cell.angle_beta   90.00
_cell.angle_gamma   90.00
#
_symmetry.space_group_name_H-M   'P 1'
#
loop_
_entity.id
_entity.type
_entity.pdbx_description
1 polymer ?
#
loop_
_entity_poly.entity_id
_entity_poly.type
_entity_poly.pdbx_seq_one_letter_code
_entity_poly.pdbx_strand_id
1 'polypeptide(L)'
;LSFPFEIQIGDTIIPVPDWMKAVIGLALPIMANISEIVRGAINSVPTAQWEASESLAFSRHQTLFKVILPQCFKRMIPPWMNWYAILTMATPIVSILGVEEVLNLTRQAIEAEDNHPELLVPFYGFVLAIFFLYSYPIARFTVRLEKRFALKQ
;
A
#
# COMPACT_ATOMS: atom_id res chain seq x y z
N LEU A 1 11.43 -19.95 -8.69
CA LEU A 1 12.05 -19.34 -9.87
C LEU A 1 12.65 -18.00 -9.45
N SER A 2 13.89 -18.02 -8.91
CA SER A 2 14.62 -16.77 -8.67
C SER A 2 15.16 -16.30 -10.03
N PHE A 3 14.72 -15.13 -10.47
CA PHE A 3 15.34 -14.46 -11.61
C PHE A 3 16.63 -13.79 -11.13
N PRO A 4 17.81 -14.23 -11.60
CA PRO A 4 19.07 -13.57 -11.25
C PRO A 4 19.06 -12.17 -11.91
N PHE A 5 18.75 -11.16 -11.14
CA PHE A 5 18.91 -9.79 -11.57
C PHE A 5 20.15 -9.23 -10.86
N GLU A 6 21.21 -9.03 -11.61
CA GLU A 6 22.49 -8.53 -11.13
C GLU A 6 22.74 -7.18 -11.77
N ILE A 7 23.13 -6.20 -10.95
CA ILE A 7 23.55 -4.90 -11.45
C ILE A 7 25.08 -4.93 -11.56
N GLN A 8 25.58 -4.89 -12.79
CA GLN A 8 27.02 -4.80 -13.07
C GLN A 8 27.43 -3.33 -13.16
N ILE A 9 28.26 -2.88 -12.23
CA ILE A 9 28.86 -1.55 -12.24
C ILE A 9 30.39 -1.73 -12.39
N GLY A 10 30.88 -1.64 -13.62
CA GLY A 10 32.29 -1.96 -13.94
C GLY A 10 32.57 -3.45 -13.70
N ASP A 11 33.58 -3.75 -12.89
CA ASP A 11 33.97 -5.13 -12.53
C ASP A 11 33.26 -5.67 -11.29
N THR A 12 32.37 -4.89 -10.69
CA THR A 12 31.65 -5.29 -9.47
C THR A 12 30.23 -5.74 -9.80
N ILE A 13 29.91 -6.99 -9.49
CA ILE A 13 28.54 -7.54 -9.59
C ILE A 13 27.86 -7.37 -8.24
N ILE A 14 26.79 -6.59 -8.22
CA ILE A 14 25.97 -6.39 -7.01
C ILE A 14 24.70 -7.25 -7.18
N PRO A 15 24.56 -8.34 -6.40
CA PRO A 15 23.35 -9.13 -6.43
C PRO A 15 22.17 -8.33 -5.86
N VAL A 16 21.09 -8.18 -6.61
CA VAL A 16 19.87 -7.55 -6.12
C VAL A 16 19.04 -8.58 -5.36
N PRO A 17 18.83 -8.44 -4.06
CA PRO A 17 18.08 -9.40 -3.28
C PRO A 17 16.60 -9.44 -3.74
N ASP A 18 15.96 -10.60 -3.64
CA ASP A 18 14.63 -10.84 -4.17
C ASP A 18 13.56 -9.93 -3.54
N TRP A 19 13.70 -9.61 -2.24
CA TRP A 19 12.82 -8.66 -1.58
C TRP A 19 12.87 -7.25 -2.20
N MET A 20 14.05 -6.81 -2.67
CA MET A 20 14.20 -5.50 -3.32
C MET A 20 13.48 -5.48 -4.68
N LYS A 21 13.58 -6.57 -5.46
CA LYS A 21 12.83 -6.72 -6.72
C LYS A 21 11.32 -6.66 -6.48
N ALA A 22 10.86 -7.36 -5.43
CA ALA A 22 9.46 -7.33 -5.02
C ALA A 22 8.99 -5.92 -4.64
N VAL A 23 9.79 -5.21 -3.82
CA VAL A 23 9.49 -3.83 -3.40
C VAL A 23 9.40 -2.90 -4.61
N ILE A 24 10.37 -2.94 -5.53
CA ILE A 24 10.37 -2.10 -6.73
C ILE A 24 9.17 -2.43 -7.62
N GLY A 25 8.91 -3.73 -7.85
CA GLY A 25 7.79 -4.18 -8.69
C GLY A 25 6.43 -3.72 -8.15
N LEU A 26 6.22 -3.80 -6.83
CA LEU A 26 5.00 -3.34 -6.18
C LEU A 26 4.93 -1.81 -6.06
N ALA A 27 6.07 -1.13 -5.92
CA ALA A 27 6.10 0.32 -5.74
C ALA A 27 5.61 1.07 -6.99
N LEU A 28 5.93 0.59 -8.20
CA LEU A 28 5.56 1.27 -9.45
C LEU A 28 4.05 1.49 -9.61
N PRO A 29 3.19 0.45 -9.53
CA PRO A 29 1.75 0.65 -9.63
C PRO A 29 1.18 1.46 -8.45
N ILE A 30 1.79 1.35 -7.27
CA ILE A 30 1.36 2.11 -6.09
C ILE A 30 1.66 3.59 -6.28
N MET A 31 2.86 3.95 -6.74
CA MET A 31 3.23 5.35 -7.00
C MET A 31 2.28 5.99 -8.00
N ALA A 32 1.92 5.28 -9.08
CA ALA A 32 0.95 5.77 -10.05
C ALA A 32 -0.41 6.07 -9.40
N ASN A 33 -0.93 5.13 -8.61
CA ASN A 33 -2.22 5.29 -7.94
C ASN A 33 -2.20 6.37 -6.85
N ILE A 34 -1.13 6.47 -6.07
CA ILE A 34 -0.97 7.55 -5.08
C ILE A 34 -0.92 8.92 -5.77
N SER A 35 -0.23 9.02 -6.91
CA SER A 35 -0.22 10.23 -7.73
C SER A 35 -1.62 10.66 -8.17
N GLU A 36 -2.47 9.72 -8.62
CA GLU A 36 -3.86 10.00 -8.97
C GLU A 36 -4.72 10.39 -7.76
N ILE A 37 -4.51 9.80 -6.61
CA ILE A 37 -5.19 10.18 -5.36
C ILE A 37 -4.86 11.64 -5.01
N VAL A 38 -3.59 12.02 -5.07
CA VAL A 38 -3.15 13.40 -4.81
C VAL A 38 -3.76 14.37 -5.81
N ARG A 39 -3.70 14.05 -7.10
CA ARG A 39 -4.30 14.85 -8.18
C ARG A 39 -5.80 15.02 -7.96
N GLY A 40 -6.52 13.94 -7.69
CA GLY A 40 -7.95 13.96 -7.44
C GLY A 40 -8.32 14.81 -6.21
N ALA A 41 -7.53 14.71 -5.14
CA ALA A 41 -7.74 15.53 -3.94
C ALA A 41 -7.56 17.03 -4.20
N ILE A 42 -6.53 17.40 -4.95
CA ILE A 42 -6.28 18.80 -5.32
C ILE A 42 -7.41 19.34 -6.20
N ASN A 43 -7.83 18.57 -7.21
CA ASN A 43 -8.90 18.96 -8.12
C ASN A 43 -10.28 19.01 -7.43
N SER A 44 -10.46 18.34 -6.30
CA SER A 44 -11.70 18.37 -5.54
C SER A 44 -11.88 19.65 -4.70
N VAL A 45 -10.86 20.49 -4.59
CA VAL A 45 -10.96 21.77 -3.88
C VAL A 45 -11.65 22.79 -4.79
N PRO A 46 -12.73 23.46 -4.32
CA PRO A 46 -13.45 24.45 -5.11
C PRO A 46 -12.55 25.58 -5.61
N THR A 47 -12.77 26.02 -6.85
CA THR A 47 -12.03 27.15 -7.46
C THR A 47 -12.11 28.42 -6.64
N ALA A 48 -13.22 28.65 -5.95
CA ALA A 48 -13.40 29.77 -5.02
C ALA A 48 -12.29 29.88 -3.94
N GLN A 49 -11.69 28.73 -3.52
CA GLN A 49 -10.58 28.75 -2.55
C GLN A 49 -9.29 29.30 -3.21
N TRP A 50 -9.09 29.02 -4.48
CA TRP A 50 -7.98 29.54 -5.27
C TRP A 50 -8.13 31.04 -5.52
N GLU A 51 -9.31 31.47 -5.95
CA GLU A 51 -9.65 32.88 -6.21
C GLU A 51 -9.58 33.72 -4.92
N ALA A 52 -10.09 33.20 -3.81
CA ALA A 52 -10.00 33.89 -2.51
C ALA A 52 -8.54 34.07 -2.07
N SER A 53 -7.69 33.07 -2.31
CA SER A 53 -6.27 33.17 -1.98
C SER A 53 -5.53 34.19 -2.88
N GLU A 54 -5.89 34.26 -4.16
CA GLU A 54 -5.35 35.27 -5.10
C GLU A 54 -5.79 36.68 -4.67
N SER A 55 -7.04 36.85 -4.23
CA SER A 55 -7.54 38.14 -3.72
C SER A 55 -6.80 38.62 -2.47
N LEU A 56 -6.22 37.68 -1.68
CA LEU A 56 -5.35 37.97 -0.55
C LEU A 56 -3.87 38.15 -0.94
N ALA A 57 -3.58 38.25 -2.24
CA ALA A 57 -2.24 38.39 -2.82
C ALA A 57 -1.28 37.21 -2.45
N PHE A 58 -1.82 36.01 -2.21
CA PHE A 58 -0.98 34.83 -2.01
C PHE A 58 -0.34 34.41 -3.34
N SER A 59 0.95 34.07 -3.28
CA SER A 59 1.59 33.42 -4.42
C SER A 59 1.00 32.01 -4.60
N ARG A 60 1.10 31.44 -5.82
CA ARG A 60 0.63 30.07 -6.10
C ARG A 60 1.20 29.03 -5.11
N HIS A 61 2.44 29.18 -4.74
CA HIS A 61 3.10 28.32 -3.77
C HIS A 61 2.48 28.45 -2.37
N GLN A 62 2.22 29.69 -1.92
CA GLN A 62 1.57 29.96 -0.64
C GLN A 62 0.14 29.42 -0.62
N THR A 63 -0.63 29.61 -1.70
CA THR A 63 -1.98 29.05 -1.84
C THR A 63 -1.93 27.53 -1.74
N LEU A 64 -1.04 26.88 -2.48
CA LEU A 64 -0.94 25.42 -2.48
C LEU A 64 -0.61 24.87 -1.08
N PHE A 65 0.45 25.37 -0.44
CA PHE A 65 0.92 24.81 0.82
C PHE A 65 0.14 25.25 2.05
N LYS A 66 -0.40 26.48 2.09
CA LYS A 66 -1.11 27.02 3.26
C LYS A 66 -2.62 26.78 3.22
N VAL A 67 -3.23 26.68 2.03
CA VAL A 67 -4.68 26.59 1.89
C VAL A 67 -5.12 25.25 1.33
N ILE A 68 -4.57 24.83 0.19
CA ILE A 68 -5.06 23.68 -0.57
C ILE A 68 -4.59 22.35 0.04
N LEU A 69 -3.28 22.15 0.20
CA LEU A 69 -2.74 20.88 0.72
C LEU A 69 -3.28 20.46 2.08
N PRO A 70 -3.44 21.36 3.09
CA PRO A 70 -4.03 20.97 4.37
C PRO A 70 -5.47 20.44 4.24
N GLN A 71 -6.25 20.96 3.29
CA GLN A 71 -7.59 20.49 3.00
C GLN A 71 -7.57 19.16 2.24
N CYS A 72 -6.66 18.99 1.27
CA CYS A 72 -6.49 17.78 0.48
C CYS A 72 -6.06 16.59 1.34
N PHE A 73 -5.18 16.81 2.34
CA PHE A 73 -4.65 15.75 3.17
C PHE A 73 -5.76 14.90 3.81
N LYS A 74 -6.79 15.56 4.34
CA LYS A 74 -7.95 14.88 4.93
C LYS A 74 -8.71 14.01 3.91
N ARG A 75 -8.74 14.43 2.64
CA ARG A 75 -9.43 13.72 1.55
C ARG A 75 -8.61 12.56 1.01
N MET A 76 -7.28 12.61 1.15
CA MET A 76 -6.38 11.55 0.70
C MET A 76 -6.32 10.34 1.66
N ILE A 77 -6.60 10.56 2.97
CA ILE A 77 -6.47 9.49 3.98
C ILE A 77 -7.32 8.25 3.65
N PRO A 78 -8.63 8.32 3.34
CA PRO A 78 -9.43 7.13 3.07
C PRO A 78 -8.91 6.30 1.89
N PRO A 79 -8.65 6.87 0.69
CA PRO A 79 -8.13 6.08 -0.42
C PRO A 79 -6.72 5.54 -0.17
N TRP A 80 -5.87 6.20 0.62
CA TRP A 80 -4.58 5.65 1.04
C TRP A 80 -4.73 4.42 1.92
N MET A 81 -5.67 4.46 2.87
CA MET A 81 -5.95 3.31 3.73
C MET A 81 -6.49 2.12 2.93
N ASN A 82 -7.28 2.37 1.89
CA ASN A 82 -7.74 1.33 0.99
C ASN A 82 -6.56 0.69 0.23
N TRP A 83 -5.63 1.49 -0.29
CA TRP A 83 -4.41 0.98 -0.93
C TRP A 83 -3.55 0.17 0.04
N TYR A 84 -3.44 0.59 1.29
CA TYR A 84 -2.75 -0.17 2.32
C TYR A 84 -3.38 -1.56 2.54
N ALA A 85 -4.71 -1.63 2.57
CA ALA A 85 -5.42 -2.92 2.67
C ALA A 85 -5.16 -3.82 1.44
N ILE A 86 -5.20 -3.23 0.22
CA ILE A 86 -4.88 -3.95 -1.03
C ILE A 86 -3.45 -4.51 -0.99
N LEU A 87 -2.48 -3.72 -0.54
CA LEU A 87 -1.09 -4.15 -0.38
C LEU A 87 -0.93 -5.33 0.56
N THR A 88 -1.63 -5.28 1.69
CA THR A 88 -1.61 -6.39 2.66
C THR A 88 -2.14 -7.69 2.04
N MET A 89 -3.18 -7.60 1.20
CA MET A 89 -3.73 -8.74 0.48
C MET A 89 -2.85 -9.21 -0.69
N ALA A 90 -1.98 -8.35 -1.20
CA ALA A 90 -1.08 -8.67 -2.30
C ALA A 90 0.22 -9.38 -1.86
N THR A 91 0.46 -9.52 -0.56
CA THR A 91 1.68 -10.17 -0.03
C THR A 91 1.93 -11.57 -0.60
N PRO A 92 0.93 -12.46 -0.82
CA PRO A 92 1.18 -13.77 -1.41
C PRO A 92 1.77 -13.72 -2.82
N ILE A 93 1.56 -12.63 -3.58
CA ILE A 93 2.13 -12.46 -4.93
C ILE A 93 3.66 -12.37 -4.86
N VAL A 94 4.19 -11.88 -3.75
CA VAL A 94 5.64 -11.69 -3.53
C VAL A 94 6.37 -13.04 -3.45
N SER A 95 5.69 -14.12 -3.06
CA SER A 95 6.28 -15.46 -3.04
C SER A 95 6.67 -15.96 -4.44
N ILE A 96 5.98 -15.49 -5.48
CA ILE A 96 6.33 -15.81 -6.88
C ILE A 96 7.71 -15.24 -7.24
N LEU A 97 8.13 -14.17 -6.59
CA LEU A 97 9.43 -13.52 -6.78
C LEU A 97 10.55 -14.14 -5.91
N GLY A 98 10.25 -15.25 -5.21
CA GLY A 98 11.23 -15.94 -4.38
C GLY A 98 11.38 -15.38 -2.97
N VAL A 99 10.52 -14.43 -2.56
CA VAL A 99 10.51 -13.92 -1.18
C VAL A 99 9.69 -14.87 -0.31
N GLU A 100 10.27 -15.38 0.74
CA GLU A 100 9.57 -16.20 1.72
C GLU A 100 8.53 -15.37 2.47
N GLU A 101 7.31 -15.86 2.49
CA GLU A 101 6.18 -15.24 3.18
C GLU A 101 5.39 -16.31 3.97
N VAL A 102 4.48 -15.85 4.84
CA VAL A 102 3.85 -16.73 5.82
C VAL A 102 3.09 -17.91 5.22
N LEU A 103 2.45 -17.75 4.04
CA LEU A 103 1.73 -18.86 3.38
C LEU A 103 2.70 -19.90 2.82
N ASN A 104 3.83 -19.44 2.27
CA ASN A 104 4.86 -20.34 1.75
C ASN A 104 5.55 -21.11 2.89
N LEU A 105 5.89 -20.42 3.98
CA LEU A 105 6.42 -21.07 5.19
C LEU A 105 5.44 -22.08 5.79
N THR A 106 4.15 -21.75 5.82
CA THR A 106 3.10 -22.67 6.27
C THR A 106 3.04 -23.91 5.41
N ARG A 107 3.11 -23.76 4.10
CA ARG A 107 3.16 -24.87 3.16
C ARG A 107 4.39 -25.76 3.39
N GLN A 108 5.57 -25.15 3.50
CA GLN A 108 6.81 -25.88 3.79
C GLN A 108 6.72 -26.65 5.13
N ALA A 109 6.13 -26.04 6.16
CA ALA A 109 5.94 -26.70 7.44
C ALA A 109 5.01 -27.94 7.34
N ILE A 110 3.94 -27.86 6.54
CA ILE A 110 3.04 -29.01 6.29
C ILE A 110 3.74 -30.09 5.46
N GLU A 111 4.52 -29.69 4.44
CA GLU A 111 5.30 -30.62 3.62
C GLU A 111 6.38 -31.37 4.44
N ALA A 112 6.95 -30.71 5.46
CA ALA A 112 7.94 -31.30 6.36
C ALA A 112 7.34 -32.36 7.31
N GLU A 113 6.03 -32.31 7.56
CA GLU A 113 5.28 -33.28 8.40
C GLU A 113 4.60 -34.36 7.52
N ASP A 114 5.26 -34.84 6.47
CA ASP A 114 4.78 -35.90 5.56
C ASP A 114 3.43 -35.64 4.88
N ASN A 115 3.08 -34.37 4.67
CA ASN A 115 1.84 -33.95 3.99
C ASN A 115 0.55 -34.52 4.60
N HIS A 116 0.45 -34.58 5.94
CA HIS A 116 -0.76 -35.00 6.61
C HIS A 116 -1.95 -34.04 6.31
N PRO A 117 -3.02 -34.51 5.62
CA PRO A 117 -4.15 -33.63 5.25
C PRO A 117 -4.85 -33.00 6.46
N GLU A 118 -4.78 -33.66 7.61
CA GLU A 118 -5.35 -33.21 8.89
C GLU A 118 -4.69 -31.92 9.40
N LEU A 119 -3.44 -31.62 9.00
CA LEU A 119 -2.71 -30.42 9.39
C LEU A 119 -3.09 -29.18 8.54
N LEU A 120 -3.69 -29.38 7.38
CA LEU A 120 -4.08 -28.26 6.49
C LEU A 120 -5.03 -27.30 7.21
N VAL A 121 -6.08 -27.82 7.84
CA VAL A 121 -7.10 -26.99 8.50
C VAL A 121 -6.53 -26.18 9.66
N PRO A 122 -5.79 -26.77 10.64
CA PRO A 122 -5.25 -26.01 11.75
C PRO A 122 -4.16 -25.01 11.32
N PHE A 123 -3.26 -25.36 10.42
CA PHE A 123 -2.18 -24.48 9.99
C PHE A 123 -2.71 -23.28 9.19
N TYR A 124 -3.50 -23.53 8.14
CA TYR A 124 -4.11 -22.42 7.38
C TYR A 124 -5.16 -21.66 8.19
N GLY A 125 -5.87 -22.32 9.10
CA GLY A 125 -6.77 -21.67 10.04
C GLY A 125 -6.05 -20.70 10.97
N PHE A 126 -4.87 -21.06 11.45
CA PHE A 126 -4.02 -20.18 12.26
C PHE A 126 -3.53 -18.96 11.47
N VAL A 127 -3.05 -19.18 10.25
CA VAL A 127 -2.64 -18.09 9.35
C VAL A 127 -3.81 -17.15 9.05
N LEU A 128 -4.98 -17.72 8.74
CA LEU A 128 -6.20 -16.95 8.52
C LEU A 128 -6.57 -16.10 9.75
N ALA A 129 -6.46 -16.66 10.95
CA ALA A 129 -6.71 -15.94 12.18
C ALA A 129 -5.75 -14.76 12.36
N ILE A 130 -4.45 -14.94 12.07
CA ILE A 130 -3.46 -13.85 12.12
C ILE A 130 -3.83 -12.75 11.12
N PHE A 131 -4.10 -13.10 9.85
CA PHE A 131 -4.51 -12.14 8.84
C PHE A 131 -5.79 -11.41 9.22
N PHE A 132 -6.76 -12.11 9.79
CA PHE A 132 -8.01 -11.51 10.26
C PHE A 132 -7.76 -10.52 11.40
N LEU A 133 -6.98 -10.92 12.41
CA LEU A 133 -6.64 -10.07 13.56
C LEU A 133 -5.89 -8.80 13.14
N TYR A 134 -5.07 -8.91 12.10
CA TYR A 134 -4.35 -7.78 11.55
C TYR A 134 -5.24 -6.89 10.66
N SER A 135 -5.98 -7.49 9.73
CA SER A 135 -6.76 -6.75 8.72
C SER A 135 -8.05 -6.14 9.28
N TYR A 136 -8.70 -6.80 10.24
CA TYR A 136 -9.97 -6.35 10.80
C TYR A 136 -9.89 -4.97 11.50
N PRO A 137 -8.91 -4.70 12.39
CA PRO A 137 -8.78 -3.36 12.99
C PRO A 137 -8.50 -2.29 11.94
N ILE A 138 -7.68 -2.60 10.93
CA ILE A 138 -7.36 -1.67 9.85
C ILE A 138 -8.61 -1.32 9.04
N ALA A 139 -9.40 -2.33 8.65
CA ALA A 139 -10.66 -2.12 7.92
C ALA A 139 -11.65 -1.28 8.75
N ARG A 140 -11.78 -1.58 10.04
CA ARG A 140 -12.63 -0.80 10.96
C ARG A 140 -12.15 0.66 11.09
N PHE A 141 -10.85 0.85 11.14
CA PHE A 141 -10.24 2.18 11.21
C PHE A 141 -10.46 2.95 9.92
N THR A 142 -10.28 2.32 8.76
CA THR A 142 -10.54 2.90 7.44
C THR A 142 -11.99 3.39 7.33
N VAL A 143 -12.97 2.55 7.67
CA VAL A 143 -14.39 2.92 7.64
C VAL A 143 -14.71 4.08 8.60
N ARG A 144 -14.05 4.14 9.76
CA ARG A 144 -14.21 5.28 10.69
C ARG A 144 -13.63 6.57 10.12
N LEU A 145 -12.48 6.50 9.47
CA LEU A 145 -11.86 7.64 8.80
C LEU A 145 -12.72 8.14 7.65
N GLU A 146 -13.22 7.24 6.81
CA GLU A 146 -14.15 7.59 5.74
C GLU A 146 -15.37 8.34 6.27
N LYS A 147 -16.04 7.80 7.29
CA LYS A 147 -17.18 8.46 7.92
C LYS A 147 -16.85 9.82 8.53
N ARG A 148 -15.65 9.97 9.07
CA ARG A 148 -15.20 11.22 9.69
C ARG A 148 -14.81 12.30 8.67
N PHE A 149 -14.26 11.88 7.55
CA PHE A 149 -13.74 12.75 6.49
C PHE A 149 -14.63 12.78 5.24
N ALA A 150 -15.67 11.92 5.16
CA ALA A 150 -16.71 12.05 4.15
C ALA A 150 -17.29 13.45 4.27
N LEU A 151 -17.04 14.27 3.27
CA LEU A 151 -17.65 15.59 3.19
C LEU A 151 -19.15 15.38 3.06
N LYS A 152 -19.92 15.96 3.95
CA LYS A 152 -21.34 16.16 3.71
C LYS A 152 -21.44 16.99 2.42
N GLN A 153 -21.78 16.30 1.33
CA GLN A 153 -22.25 16.96 0.12
C GLN A 153 -23.58 17.64 0.41
#